data_6ceee7d519bf2d2a61a8f2af8ef6197e
#
_entry.id   6ceee7d519bf2d2a61a8f2af8ef6197e
#
_cell.length_a   1.000
_cell.length_b   1.000
_cell.length_c   1.000
_cell.angle_alpha   90.00
_cell.angle_beta   90.00
_cell.angle_gamma   90.00
#
_symmetry.space_group_name_H-M   'P 1'
#
loop_
_entity.id
_entity.type
_entity.pdbx_description
1 polymer ?
#
loop_
_entity_poly.entity_id
_entity_poly.type
_entity_poly.pdbx_seq_one_letter_code
_entity_poly.pdbx_strand_id
1 'polypeptide(L)'
;MQQIGIFFGTETGTTRLVAKKIQARLGEAIAAKPLNVNRIEPAQLLAHDALILGTPSYGVGQIPGHSAGCLESNWEEFLAKMPADVSLRGKRIALFGLGAQERYAERFASSLRRLHDVLQGWGAEIVGGWPTEGYTFEQSAAVVEGRFVDLVIDQRTQGMLTDARLDAWVAQVQPLLLECLQQPQAA
;
A
#
# COMPACT_ATOMS: atom_id res chain seq x y z
N MET A 1 13.29 14.29 13.41
CA MET A 1 12.13 14.57 12.52
C MET A 1 11.43 13.24 12.26
N GLN A 2 10.12 13.19 12.38
CA GLN A 2 9.36 11.96 12.12
C GLN A 2 9.46 11.62 10.63
N GLN A 3 9.69 10.33 10.30
CA GLN A 3 9.82 9.86 8.92
C GLN A 3 8.51 9.21 8.45
N ILE A 4 8.30 9.19 7.14
CA ILE A 4 7.25 8.38 6.51
C ILE A 4 7.59 6.91 6.75
N GLY A 5 6.70 6.16 7.42
CA GLY A 5 6.83 4.72 7.61
C GLY A 5 6.49 3.97 6.32
N ILE A 6 7.32 2.99 5.93
CA ILE A 6 7.04 2.14 4.76
C ILE A 6 6.92 0.69 5.22
N PHE A 7 5.74 0.10 5.01
CA PHE A 7 5.45 -1.29 5.38
C PHE A 7 4.84 -2.05 4.21
N PHE A 8 5.13 -3.33 4.12
CA PHE A 8 4.65 -4.15 3.02
C PHE A 8 4.38 -5.59 3.44
N GLY A 9 3.38 -6.21 2.83
CA GLY A 9 3.25 -7.65 2.77
C GLY A 9 3.88 -8.18 1.48
N THR A 10 4.46 -9.36 1.51
CA THR A 10 5.05 -9.99 0.32
C THR A 10 5.11 -11.50 0.50
N GLU A 11 5.05 -12.24 -0.59
CA GLU A 11 5.28 -13.69 -0.66
C GLU A 11 6.55 -13.98 -1.46
N THR A 12 6.61 -13.45 -2.67
CA THR A 12 7.73 -13.72 -3.62
C THR A 12 8.82 -12.65 -3.60
N GLY A 13 8.64 -11.60 -2.79
CA GLY A 13 9.61 -10.51 -2.67
C GLY A 13 9.41 -9.33 -3.62
N THR A 14 8.47 -9.40 -4.57
CA THR A 14 8.24 -8.31 -5.54
C THR A 14 7.74 -7.03 -4.86
N THR A 15 6.80 -7.13 -3.91
CA THR A 15 6.31 -5.97 -3.15
C THR A 15 7.45 -5.28 -2.39
N ARG A 16 8.37 -6.06 -1.82
CA ARG A 16 9.58 -5.55 -1.15
C ARG A 16 10.48 -4.74 -2.09
N LEU A 17 10.66 -5.21 -3.35
CA LEU A 17 11.46 -4.50 -4.32
C LEU A 17 10.84 -3.15 -4.67
N VAL A 18 9.52 -3.10 -4.86
CA VAL A 18 8.79 -1.85 -5.10
C VAL A 18 8.90 -0.90 -3.89
N ALA A 19 8.72 -1.40 -2.67
CA ALA A 19 8.89 -0.61 -1.44
C ALA A 19 10.29 0.02 -1.34
N LYS A 20 11.35 -0.72 -1.68
CA LYS A 20 12.72 -0.20 -1.73
C LYS A 20 12.90 0.88 -2.81
N LYS A 21 12.29 0.71 -3.97
CA LYS A 21 12.31 1.72 -5.03
C LYS A 21 11.60 3.02 -4.63
N ILE A 22 10.52 2.91 -3.86
CA ILE A 22 9.80 4.07 -3.27
C ILE A 22 10.70 4.78 -2.27
N GLN A 23 11.29 4.06 -1.33
CA GLN A 23 12.19 4.63 -0.32
C GLN A 23 13.40 5.35 -0.96
N ALA A 24 13.99 4.74 -2.00
CA ALA A 24 15.11 5.35 -2.71
C ALA A 24 14.76 6.70 -3.37
N ARG A 25 13.48 6.88 -3.82
CA ARG A 25 12.99 8.15 -4.39
C ARG A 25 12.75 9.22 -3.33
N LEU A 26 12.21 8.81 -2.19
CA LEU A 26 11.96 9.73 -1.07
C LEU A 26 13.26 10.13 -0.35
N GLY A 27 14.24 9.23 -0.33
CA GLY A 27 15.48 9.40 0.42
C GLY A 27 15.39 9.04 1.90
N GLU A 28 16.50 8.62 2.48
CA GLU A 28 16.59 8.13 3.87
C GLU A 28 16.28 9.20 4.93
N ALA A 29 16.41 10.49 4.57
CA ALA A 29 16.04 11.57 5.47
C ALA A 29 14.50 11.71 5.64
N ILE A 30 13.74 11.32 4.61
CA ILE A 30 12.28 11.49 4.56
C ILE A 30 11.55 10.20 4.93
N ALA A 31 12.03 9.05 4.44
CA ALA A 31 11.35 7.77 4.58
C ALA A 31 12.19 6.75 5.33
N ALA A 32 11.56 6.06 6.26
CA ALA A 32 12.17 4.96 7.00
C ALA A 32 12.45 3.75 6.09
N LYS A 33 13.33 2.87 6.53
CA LYS A 33 13.61 1.62 5.84
C LYS A 33 12.35 0.76 5.76
N PRO A 34 11.97 0.24 4.57
CA PRO A 34 10.79 -0.59 4.40
C PRO A 34 10.85 -1.87 5.26
N LEU A 35 9.77 -2.15 5.98
CA LEU A 35 9.64 -3.33 6.84
C LEU A 35 8.51 -4.24 6.37
N ASN A 36 8.75 -5.55 6.43
CA ASN A 36 7.72 -6.55 6.15
C ASN A 36 6.81 -6.70 7.38
N VAL A 37 5.50 -6.65 7.16
CA VAL A 37 4.48 -6.75 8.21
C VAL A 37 4.53 -8.06 8.99
N ASN A 38 5.07 -9.15 8.41
CA ASN A 38 5.24 -10.41 9.13
C ASN A 38 6.40 -10.39 10.16
N ARG A 39 7.15 -9.29 10.26
CA ARG A 39 8.34 -9.14 11.12
C ARG A 39 8.23 -7.98 12.11
N ILE A 40 7.06 -7.40 12.22
CA ILE A 40 6.82 -6.24 13.08
C ILE A 40 5.57 -6.46 13.94
N GLU A 41 5.49 -5.70 15.02
CA GLU A 41 4.27 -5.60 15.83
C GLU A 41 3.47 -4.33 15.47
N PRO A 42 2.15 -4.29 15.72
CA PRO A 42 1.28 -3.15 15.41
C PRO A 42 1.80 -1.80 15.90
N ALA A 43 2.41 -1.75 17.07
CA ALA A 43 2.96 -0.52 17.66
C ALA A 43 3.99 0.17 16.75
N GLN A 44 4.75 -0.60 15.96
CA GLN A 44 5.76 -0.04 15.06
C GLN A 44 5.11 0.70 13.88
N LEU A 45 4.00 0.18 13.33
CA LEU A 45 3.22 0.86 12.30
C LEU A 45 2.50 2.08 12.89
N LEU A 46 1.86 1.91 14.05
CA LEU A 46 1.07 2.95 14.70
C LEU A 46 1.91 4.14 15.18
N ALA A 47 3.22 3.98 15.35
CA ALA A 47 4.14 5.05 15.71
C ALA A 47 4.36 6.11 14.61
N HIS A 48 3.93 5.84 13.38
CA HIS A 48 4.06 6.78 12.25
C HIS A 48 2.72 7.46 11.95
N ASP A 49 2.76 8.75 11.66
CA ASP A 49 1.58 9.53 11.26
C ASP A 49 1.38 9.57 9.75
N ALA A 50 2.48 9.50 9.00
CA ALA A 50 2.47 9.35 7.55
C ALA A 50 3.02 7.98 7.15
N LEU A 51 2.29 7.25 6.30
CA LEU A 51 2.56 5.85 5.98
C LEU A 51 2.47 5.59 4.48
N ILE A 52 3.31 4.68 4.01
CA ILE A 52 3.17 4.04 2.69
C ILE A 52 3.06 2.53 2.92
N LEU A 53 1.98 1.93 2.44
CA LEU A 53 1.70 0.51 2.65
C LEU A 53 1.58 -0.24 1.33
N GLY A 54 2.29 -1.36 1.21
CA GLY A 54 2.31 -2.18 0.00
C GLY A 54 1.66 -3.54 0.18
N THR A 55 0.85 -3.98 -0.79
CA THR A 55 0.20 -5.29 -0.76
C THR A 55 0.37 -6.04 -2.08
N PRO A 56 0.68 -7.35 -2.04
CA PRO A 56 0.51 -8.21 -3.20
C PRO A 56 -0.98 -8.51 -3.41
N SER A 57 -1.33 -9.13 -4.54
CA SER A 57 -2.66 -9.72 -4.75
C SER A 57 -2.57 -11.23 -4.71
N TYR A 58 -3.44 -11.86 -3.93
CA TYR A 58 -3.53 -13.30 -3.75
C TYR A 58 -4.98 -13.76 -3.74
N GLY A 59 -5.17 -15.07 -3.94
CA GLY A 59 -6.48 -15.69 -3.94
C GLY A 59 -7.42 -15.10 -4.99
N VAL A 60 -8.61 -14.73 -4.57
CA VAL A 60 -9.63 -14.07 -5.42
C VAL A 60 -9.77 -12.57 -5.11
N GLY A 61 -8.69 -11.95 -4.61
CA GLY A 61 -8.66 -10.53 -4.29
C GLY A 61 -8.98 -10.20 -2.84
N GLN A 62 -8.91 -11.18 -1.93
CA GLN A 62 -9.01 -10.94 -0.49
C GLN A 62 -7.71 -10.34 0.08
N ILE A 63 -7.71 -10.01 1.37
CA ILE A 63 -6.51 -9.61 2.09
C ILE A 63 -5.47 -10.75 2.00
N PRO A 64 -4.21 -10.48 1.61
CA PRO A 64 -3.18 -11.50 1.57
C PRO A 64 -2.87 -12.07 2.97
N GLY A 65 -2.83 -13.38 3.06
CA GLY A 65 -2.56 -14.14 4.27
C GLY A 65 -2.79 -15.63 4.03
N HIS A 66 -2.80 -16.43 5.08
CA HIS A 66 -2.97 -17.86 4.94
C HIS A 66 -4.31 -18.25 4.31
N SER A 67 -5.40 -17.53 4.59
CA SER A 67 -6.71 -17.79 3.96
C SER A 67 -6.71 -17.49 2.46
N ALA A 68 -5.84 -16.61 1.99
CA ALA A 68 -5.64 -16.30 0.58
C ALA A 68 -4.64 -17.25 -0.13
N GLY A 69 -4.06 -18.20 0.60
CA GLY A 69 -3.09 -19.17 0.10
C GLY A 69 -1.62 -18.70 0.18
N CYS A 70 -1.31 -17.67 0.97
CA CYS A 70 0.08 -17.33 1.27
C CYS A 70 0.70 -18.40 2.19
N LEU A 71 1.97 -18.72 1.94
CA LEU A 71 2.73 -19.66 2.76
C LEU A 71 3.21 -19.03 4.06
N GLU A 72 3.55 -17.75 4.02
CA GLU A 72 3.94 -16.97 5.20
C GLU A 72 2.83 -16.01 5.62
N SER A 73 2.87 -15.61 6.90
CA SER A 73 2.01 -14.56 7.45
C SER A 73 2.16 -13.27 6.64
N ASN A 74 1.03 -12.60 6.41
CA ASN A 74 0.97 -11.40 5.59
C ASN A 74 0.02 -10.37 6.25
N TRP A 75 -0.64 -9.54 5.47
CA TRP A 75 -1.56 -8.53 5.99
C TRP A 75 -2.69 -9.10 6.85
N GLU A 76 -3.28 -10.24 6.49
CA GLU A 76 -4.37 -10.88 7.27
C GLU A 76 -3.95 -11.09 8.72
N GLU A 77 -2.82 -11.76 8.95
CA GLU A 77 -2.32 -12.07 10.29
C GLU A 77 -1.84 -10.81 11.03
N PHE A 78 -1.28 -9.84 10.30
CA PHE A 78 -0.88 -8.58 10.89
C PHE A 78 -2.09 -7.75 11.36
N LEU A 79 -3.12 -7.63 10.53
CA LEU A 79 -4.34 -6.90 10.87
C LEU A 79 -5.09 -7.54 12.04
N ALA A 80 -5.02 -8.88 12.16
CA ALA A 80 -5.61 -9.62 13.28
C ALA A 80 -4.93 -9.33 14.63
N LYS A 81 -3.69 -8.82 14.62
CA LYS A 81 -2.97 -8.40 15.84
C LYS A 81 -3.27 -6.96 16.25
N MET A 82 -3.96 -6.18 15.42
CA MET A 82 -4.26 -4.79 15.75
C MET A 82 -5.16 -4.73 17.00
N PRO A 83 -4.99 -3.70 17.86
CA PRO A 83 -5.89 -3.50 18.99
C PRO A 83 -7.36 -3.40 18.55
N ALA A 84 -8.29 -3.91 19.36
CA ALA A 84 -9.71 -3.88 19.04
C ALA A 84 -10.28 -2.46 18.90
N ASP A 85 -9.67 -1.49 19.58
CA ASP A 85 -10.00 -0.08 19.57
C ASP A 85 -9.08 0.76 18.67
N VAL A 86 -8.39 0.12 17.70
CA VAL A 86 -7.46 0.79 16.81
C VAL A 86 -8.12 1.98 16.10
N SER A 87 -7.43 3.11 16.10
CA SER A 87 -7.80 4.32 15.38
C SER A 87 -6.60 4.84 14.59
N LEU A 88 -6.84 5.14 13.33
CA LEU A 88 -5.88 5.77 12.42
C LEU A 88 -6.26 7.22 12.10
N ARG A 89 -7.14 7.82 12.90
CA ARG A 89 -7.52 9.22 12.74
C ARG A 89 -6.30 10.13 12.87
N GLY A 90 -6.19 11.10 11.98
CA GLY A 90 -5.05 12.00 11.89
C GLY A 90 -3.84 11.41 11.17
N LYS A 91 -3.88 10.13 10.79
CA LYS A 91 -2.83 9.52 9.97
C LYS A 91 -3.18 9.59 8.49
N ARG A 92 -2.17 9.90 7.67
CA ARG A 92 -2.30 9.93 6.22
C ARG A 92 -1.54 8.77 5.60
N ILE A 93 -2.20 8.01 4.74
CA ILE A 93 -1.69 6.76 4.20
C ILE A 93 -1.79 6.77 2.67
N ALA A 94 -0.70 6.45 2.00
CA ALA A 94 -0.67 6.13 0.58
C ALA A 94 -0.46 4.62 0.41
N LEU A 95 -1.08 4.02 -0.60
CA LEU A 95 -1.04 2.59 -0.84
C LEU A 95 -0.41 2.26 -2.19
N PHE A 96 0.22 1.10 -2.29
CA PHE A 96 0.53 0.50 -3.58
C PHE A 96 0.18 -0.98 -3.59
N GLY A 97 -0.47 -1.40 -4.67
CA GLY A 97 -0.84 -2.80 -4.88
C GLY A 97 -0.12 -3.40 -6.07
N LEU A 98 0.19 -4.69 -6.01
CA LEU A 98 0.68 -5.43 -7.15
C LEU A 98 -0.46 -6.24 -7.78
N GLY A 99 -0.40 -6.38 -9.11
CA GLY A 99 -1.32 -7.21 -9.86
C GLY A 99 -0.65 -7.78 -11.11
N ALA A 100 -1.35 -8.67 -11.78
CA ALA A 100 -0.96 -9.23 -13.08
C ALA A 100 -2.19 -9.19 -13.99
N GLN A 101 -2.33 -8.12 -14.76
CA GLN A 101 -3.55 -7.80 -15.52
C GLN A 101 -3.93 -8.86 -16.58
N GLU A 102 -2.95 -9.50 -17.22
CA GLU A 102 -3.22 -10.55 -18.19
C GLU A 102 -3.66 -11.87 -17.54
N ARG A 103 -3.10 -12.20 -16.37
CA ARG A 103 -3.40 -13.45 -15.69
C ARG A 103 -4.67 -13.38 -14.85
N TYR A 104 -4.98 -12.21 -14.32
CA TYR A 104 -6.09 -11.99 -13.38
C TYR A 104 -6.93 -10.77 -13.80
N ALA A 105 -7.31 -10.74 -15.10
CA ALA A 105 -8.05 -9.63 -15.69
C ALA A 105 -9.37 -9.33 -14.98
N GLU A 106 -10.08 -10.36 -14.50
CA GLU A 106 -11.39 -10.24 -13.84
C GLU A 106 -11.31 -9.74 -12.38
N ARG A 107 -10.10 -9.70 -11.78
CA ARG A 107 -9.89 -9.30 -10.38
C ARG A 107 -8.55 -8.58 -10.18
N PHE A 108 -8.13 -7.84 -11.18
CA PHE A 108 -6.85 -7.16 -11.19
C PHE A 108 -6.64 -6.27 -9.96
N ALA A 109 -5.56 -6.50 -9.21
CA ALA A 109 -5.16 -5.73 -8.03
C ALA A 109 -6.24 -5.59 -6.93
N SER A 110 -7.25 -6.48 -6.88
CA SER A 110 -8.42 -6.35 -6.01
C SER A 110 -8.07 -6.37 -4.51
N SER A 111 -6.96 -6.99 -4.10
CA SER A 111 -6.50 -6.99 -2.70
C SER A 111 -6.19 -5.57 -2.18
N LEU A 112 -5.78 -4.65 -3.06
CA LEU A 112 -5.54 -3.25 -2.70
C LEU A 112 -6.79 -2.59 -2.14
N ARG A 113 -7.96 -2.85 -2.73
CA ARG A 113 -9.24 -2.34 -2.24
C ARG A 113 -9.57 -2.84 -0.84
N ARG A 114 -9.31 -4.11 -0.57
CA ARG A 114 -9.58 -4.69 0.76
C ARG A 114 -8.74 -4.03 1.85
N LEU A 115 -7.46 -3.83 1.60
CA LEU A 115 -6.60 -3.12 2.53
C LEU A 115 -7.03 -1.66 2.71
N HIS A 116 -7.32 -0.96 1.61
CA HIS A 116 -7.85 0.39 1.62
C HIS A 116 -9.08 0.52 2.54
N ASP A 117 -10.09 -0.35 2.37
CA ASP A 117 -11.34 -0.26 3.10
C ASP A 117 -11.15 -0.49 4.61
N VAL A 118 -10.27 -1.41 5.00
CA VAL A 118 -9.94 -1.65 6.41
C VAL A 118 -9.31 -0.40 7.04
N LEU A 119 -8.32 0.20 6.39
CA LEU A 119 -7.61 1.36 6.91
C LEU A 119 -8.51 2.60 6.97
N GLN A 120 -9.34 2.81 5.94
CA GLN A 120 -10.33 3.87 5.92
C GLN A 120 -11.40 3.66 7.01
N GLY A 121 -11.82 2.42 7.25
CA GLY A 121 -12.73 2.05 8.33
C GLY A 121 -12.17 2.37 9.72
N TRP A 122 -10.86 2.36 9.89
CA TRP A 122 -10.17 2.79 11.12
C TRP A 122 -9.91 4.31 11.18
N GLY A 123 -10.36 5.06 10.17
CA GLY A 123 -10.32 6.52 10.15
C GLY A 123 -9.09 7.12 9.48
N ALA A 124 -8.27 6.34 8.76
CA ALA A 124 -7.16 6.88 8.00
C ALA A 124 -7.64 7.78 6.85
N GLU A 125 -6.89 8.84 6.56
CA GLU A 125 -6.99 9.60 5.32
C GLU A 125 -6.13 8.89 4.26
N ILE A 126 -6.76 8.28 3.25
CA ILE A 126 -6.06 7.62 2.16
C ILE A 126 -5.81 8.63 1.03
N VAL A 127 -4.56 8.70 0.56
CA VAL A 127 -4.12 9.61 -0.50
C VAL A 127 -3.37 8.85 -1.59
N GLY A 128 -3.43 9.31 -2.84
CA GLY A 128 -2.63 8.70 -3.91
C GLY A 128 -3.44 8.04 -5.02
N GLY A 129 -4.75 8.26 -5.07
CA GLY A 129 -5.62 7.73 -6.13
C GLY A 129 -4.98 7.80 -7.52
N TRP A 130 -5.02 6.68 -8.28
CA TRP A 130 -4.24 6.48 -9.48
C TRP A 130 -5.13 6.29 -10.71
N PRO A 131 -4.75 6.80 -11.90
CA PRO A 131 -5.54 6.61 -13.12
C PRO A 131 -5.53 5.16 -13.61
N THR A 132 -6.59 4.77 -14.32
CA THR A 132 -6.71 3.44 -14.94
C THR A 132 -6.14 3.39 -16.36
N GLU A 133 -5.77 4.53 -16.94
CA GLU A 133 -5.19 4.62 -18.27
C GLU A 133 -3.87 3.88 -18.37
N GLY A 134 -3.69 3.14 -19.46
CA GLY A 134 -2.50 2.35 -19.71
C GLY A 134 -2.50 0.96 -19.05
N TYR A 135 -3.63 0.55 -18.45
CA TYR A 135 -3.85 -0.82 -18.00
C TYR A 135 -4.92 -1.50 -18.86
N THR A 136 -4.80 -2.82 -19.02
CA THR A 136 -5.77 -3.65 -19.76
C THR A 136 -6.25 -4.77 -18.84
N PHE A 137 -7.44 -4.62 -18.27
CA PHE A 137 -8.09 -5.60 -17.40
C PHE A 137 -9.60 -5.57 -17.64
N GLU A 138 -10.31 -6.61 -17.23
CA GLU A 138 -11.76 -6.70 -17.36
C GLU A 138 -12.46 -6.05 -16.16
N GLN A 139 -12.00 -6.39 -14.94
CA GLN A 139 -12.58 -5.89 -13.71
C GLN A 139 -11.55 -5.76 -12.60
N SER A 140 -11.74 -4.77 -11.72
CA SER A 140 -10.96 -4.59 -10.50
C SER A 140 -11.81 -4.00 -9.40
N ALA A 141 -11.83 -4.63 -8.23
CA ALA A 141 -12.45 -4.04 -7.04
C ALA A 141 -11.72 -2.77 -6.57
N ALA A 142 -10.44 -2.60 -6.96
CA ALA A 142 -9.67 -1.42 -6.63
C ALA A 142 -10.05 -0.17 -7.44
N VAL A 143 -10.94 -0.30 -8.42
CA VAL A 143 -11.44 0.85 -9.20
C VAL A 143 -12.71 1.38 -8.57
N VAL A 144 -12.69 2.66 -8.23
CA VAL A 144 -13.82 3.43 -7.70
C VAL A 144 -13.93 4.70 -8.52
N GLU A 145 -15.11 5.00 -9.04
CA GLU A 145 -15.37 6.20 -9.87
C GLU A 145 -14.35 6.36 -11.02
N GLY A 146 -13.98 5.24 -11.65
CA GLY A 146 -13.08 5.23 -12.82
C GLY A 146 -11.58 5.37 -12.49
N ARG A 147 -11.20 5.36 -11.21
CA ARG A 147 -9.80 5.43 -10.78
C ARG A 147 -9.47 4.30 -9.82
N PHE A 148 -8.23 3.85 -9.81
CA PHE A 148 -7.75 3.00 -8.71
C PHE A 148 -7.73 3.80 -7.40
N VAL A 149 -8.09 3.16 -6.30
CA VAL A 149 -8.05 3.75 -4.96
C VAL A 149 -6.65 4.23 -4.57
N ASP A 150 -5.61 3.63 -5.16
CA ASP A 150 -4.21 4.06 -5.05
C ASP A 150 -3.34 3.42 -6.15
N LEU A 151 -2.00 3.53 -6.07
CA LEU A 151 -1.08 3.05 -7.11
C LEU A 151 -1.20 1.55 -7.35
N VAL A 152 -1.28 1.15 -8.60
CA VAL A 152 -1.21 -0.26 -9.03
C VAL A 152 0.02 -0.49 -9.91
N ILE A 153 0.80 -1.53 -9.61
CA ILE A 153 1.99 -1.94 -10.36
C ILE A 153 1.80 -3.35 -10.91
N ASP A 154 1.92 -3.49 -12.22
CA ASP A 154 2.04 -4.77 -12.90
C ASP A 154 3.51 -5.02 -13.31
N GLN A 155 4.23 -5.73 -12.44
CA GLN A 155 5.63 -6.08 -12.72
C GLN A 155 5.77 -7.15 -13.79
N ARG A 156 4.72 -7.93 -14.03
CA ARG A 156 4.79 -9.10 -14.90
C ARG A 156 4.71 -8.71 -16.37
N THR A 157 3.77 -7.85 -16.74
CA THR A 157 3.51 -7.47 -18.14
C THR A 157 3.90 -6.04 -18.46
N GLN A 158 4.01 -5.18 -17.44
CA GLN A 158 4.34 -3.76 -17.58
C GLN A 158 5.52 -3.35 -16.69
N GLY A 159 6.46 -4.25 -16.41
CA GLY A 159 7.62 -3.98 -15.56
C GLY A 159 8.44 -2.77 -15.99
N MET A 160 8.52 -2.50 -17.30
CA MET A 160 9.21 -1.33 -17.87
C MET A 160 8.56 0.00 -17.49
N LEU A 161 7.27 0.01 -17.13
CA LEU A 161 6.55 1.22 -16.73
C LEU A 161 6.64 1.50 -15.23
N THR A 162 7.18 0.59 -14.45
CA THR A 162 7.22 0.68 -12.98
C THR A 162 7.92 1.95 -12.52
N ASP A 163 9.10 2.23 -13.03
CA ASP A 163 9.89 3.38 -12.56
C ASP A 163 9.19 4.71 -12.88
N ALA A 164 8.64 4.86 -14.09
CA ALA A 164 7.89 6.05 -14.47
C ALA A 164 6.62 6.24 -13.61
N ARG A 165 5.89 5.16 -13.31
CA ARG A 165 4.73 5.20 -12.42
C ARG A 165 5.10 5.57 -11.00
N LEU A 166 6.19 5.01 -10.49
CA LEU A 166 6.70 5.34 -9.15
C LEU A 166 7.15 6.79 -9.05
N ASP A 167 7.85 7.32 -10.08
CA ASP A 167 8.28 8.71 -10.12
C ASP A 167 7.07 9.66 -10.05
N ALA A 168 6.06 9.43 -10.87
CA ALA A 168 4.86 10.25 -10.92
C ALA A 168 4.03 10.14 -9.62
N TRP A 169 3.85 8.92 -9.09
CA TRP A 169 3.08 8.70 -7.88
C TRP A 169 3.78 9.25 -6.63
N VAL A 170 5.10 9.06 -6.49
CA VAL A 170 5.86 9.63 -5.37
C VAL A 170 5.78 11.16 -5.42
N ALA A 171 5.92 11.79 -6.59
CA ALA A 171 5.74 13.24 -6.73
C ALA A 171 4.34 13.72 -6.28
N GLN A 172 3.31 12.89 -6.48
CA GLN A 172 1.94 13.19 -6.05
C GLN A 172 1.77 13.05 -4.53
N VAL A 173 2.25 11.95 -3.91
CA VAL A 173 1.93 11.61 -2.51
C VAL A 173 2.92 12.23 -1.51
N GLN A 174 4.18 12.45 -1.89
CA GLN A 174 5.20 12.98 -0.99
C GLN A 174 4.80 14.30 -0.31
N PRO A 175 4.34 15.34 -1.02
CA PRO A 175 3.95 16.59 -0.37
C PRO A 175 2.79 16.39 0.61
N LEU A 176 1.82 15.54 0.26
CA LEU A 176 0.67 15.25 1.12
C LEU A 176 1.09 14.54 2.41
N LEU A 177 1.99 13.56 2.31
CA LEU A 177 2.51 12.82 3.47
C LEU A 177 3.38 13.72 4.36
N LEU A 178 4.20 14.61 3.77
CA LEU A 178 5.03 15.54 4.53
C LEU A 178 4.19 16.60 5.26
N GLU A 179 3.11 17.08 4.64
CA GLU A 179 2.16 17.98 5.28
C GLU A 179 1.57 17.37 6.55
N CYS A 180 1.21 16.08 6.53
CA CYS A 180 0.72 15.37 7.70
C CYS A 180 1.74 15.37 8.85
N LEU A 181 3.04 15.22 8.55
CA LEU A 181 4.09 15.22 9.56
C LEU A 181 4.37 16.62 10.17
N GLN A 182 3.88 17.68 9.54
CA GLN A 182 4.06 19.06 10.01
C GLN A 182 2.85 19.56 10.82
N GLN A 183 1.71 18.87 10.75
CA GLN A 183 0.53 19.25 11.52
C GLN A 183 0.70 18.83 12.99
N PRO A 184 0.46 19.74 13.96
CA PRO A 184 0.42 19.35 15.35
C PRO A 184 -0.74 18.37 15.54
N GLN A 185 -0.44 17.19 16.08
CA GLN A 185 -1.49 16.24 16.44
C GLN A 185 -2.39 16.87 17.48
N ALA A 186 -3.68 16.96 17.20
CA ALA A 186 -4.65 17.34 18.20
C ALA A 186 -4.65 16.27 19.31
N ALA A 187 -4.26 16.68 20.52
CA ALA A 187 -4.20 15.85 21.70
C ALA A 187 -5.62 15.37 22.09
#